data_b69af50b9a9d5585162f613df8774bbf
#
_entry.id   b69af50b9a9d5585162f613df8774bbf
#
_cell.length_a   1.000
_cell.length_b   1.000
_cell.length_c   1.000
_cell.angle_alpha   90.00
_cell.angle_beta   90.00
_cell.angle_gamma   90.00
#
_symmetry.space_group_name_H-M   'P 1'
#
loop_
_entity.id
_entity.type
_entity.pdbx_description
1 polymer ?
#
loop_
_entity_poly.entity_id
_entity_poly.type
_entity_poly.pdbx_seq_one_letter_code
_entity_poly.pdbx_strand_id
1 'polypeptide(L)'
;MRGARRKGVLGIDIGGSGIKGAPVDLATGELLAERLRIPTPNPSKPEAVAEVVKQICEFFSDFADGPVGVTFPGVVTGGITRTAANVDKKWIGLNADELFERVTGRPFSVINDAQAAVMAEVRYGAGRDEQGMVLMLTFGTGIGSGLAYRGVSLHGVELGHIQIDGVDAEVNASANARDREGWSYKEWSKKVNHYLSHIETILWPDLIIVGGGVSEKADKWVPLLKTRARVEVAQLTNEAGIVGAAIVASQGSPSLSKR
;
A
#
# COMPACT_ATOMS: atom_id res chain seq x y z
N MET A 1 3.84 29.78 -25.91
CA MET A 1 4.91 28.81 -25.56
C MET A 1 4.29 27.79 -24.61
N ARG A 2 4.02 26.55 -25.04
CA ARG A 2 3.62 25.47 -24.14
C ARG A 2 4.87 25.07 -23.34
N GLY A 3 4.90 25.38 -22.04
CA GLY A 3 5.97 24.95 -21.16
C GLY A 3 6.19 23.44 -21.26
N ALA A 4 7.46 23.01 -21.16
CA ALA A 4 7.80 21.58 -21.16
C ALA A 4 6.92 20.88 -20.11
N ARG A 5 6.07 19.94 -20.55
CA ARG A 5 5.24 19.12 -19.65
C ARG A 5 6.18 18.42 -18.66
N ARG A 6 5.97 18.61 -17.37
CA ARG A 6 6.70 17.88 -16.33
C ARG A 6 6.39 16.39 -16.49
N LYS A 7 7.43 15.59 -16.69
CA LYS A 7 7.30 14.13 -16.88
C LYS A 7 7.10 13.46 -15.53
N GLY A 8 5.86 13.30 -15.09
CA GLY A 8 5.49 12.52 -13.90
C GLY A 8 4.60 11.34 -14.25
N VAL A 9 4.46 10.40 -13.33
CA VAL A 9 3.48 9.31 -13.39
C VAL A 9 2.47 9.53 -12.29
N LEU A 10 1.18 9.50 -12.61
CA LEU A 10 0.13 9.69 -11.62
C LEU A 10 -0.04 8.42 -10.79
N GLY A 11 0.14 8.55 -9.47
CA GLY A 11 -0.21 7.54 -8.48
C GLY A 11 -1.43 7.98 -7.69
N ILE A 12 -2.34 7.06 -7.40
CA ILE A 12 -3.56 7.28 -6.62
C ILE A 12 -3.65 6.23 -5.51
N ASP A 13 -3.96 6.66 -4.30
CA ASP A 13 -4.11 5.81 -3.12
C ASP A 13 -5.57 5.83 -2.65
N ILE A 14 -6.27 4.68 -2.78
CA ILE A 14 -7.66 4.52 -2.33
C ILE A 14 -7.66 4.07 -0.87
N GLY A 15 -7.90 5.01 0.04
CA GLY A 15 -8.07 4.74 1.46
C GLY A 15 -9.52 4.74 1.91
N GLY A 16 -9.81 4.14 3.07
CA GLY A 16 -11.16 4.06 3.62
C GLY A 16 -11.82 5.42 3.95
N SER A 17 -11.04 6.46 4.23
CA SER A 17 -11.53 7.80 4.57
C SER A 17 -11.24 8.88 3.53
N GLY A 18 -10.42 8.57 2.53
CA GLY A 18 -10.03 9.52 1.49
C GLY A 18 -9.20 8.86 0.41
N ILE A 19 -9.43 9.30 -0.82
CA ILE A 19 -8.68 8.93 -2.01
C ILE A 19 -7.72 10.08 -2.28
N LYS A 20 -6.43 9.75 -2.44
CA LYS A 20 -5.37 10.74 -2.61
C LYS A 20 -4.62 10.44 -3.89
N GLY A 21 -4.19 11.47 -4.60
CA GLY A 21 -3.35 11.29 -5.79
C GLY A 21 -2.38 12.42 -5.98
N ALA A 22 -1.25 12.13 -6.61
CA ALA A 22 -0.26 13.10 -7.04
C ALA A 22 0.60 12.55 -8.18
N PRO A 23 1.15 13.42 -9.03
CA PRO A 23 2.18 13.04 -9.99
C PRO A 23 3.51 12.83 -9.28
N VAL A 24 4.21 11.75 -9.61
CA VAL A 24 5.47 11.31 -9.01
C VAL A 24 6.60 11.39 -10.02
N ASP A 25 7.74 11.95 -9.61
CA ASP A 25 9.01 11.81 -10.33
C ASP A 25 9.62 10.44 -10.02
N LEU A 26 9.62 9.54 -10.99
CA LEU A 26 10.17 8.19 -10.80
C LEU A 26 11.71 8.13 -10.76
N ALA A 27 12.42 9.24 -10.96
CA ALA A 27 13.85 9.30 -10.75
C ALA A 27 14.20 9.48 -9.26
N THR A 28 13.36 10.22 -8.51
CA THR A 28 13.60 10.58 -7.10
C THR A 28 12.60 9.98 -6.12
N GLY A 29 11.39 9.63 -6.59
CA GLY A 29 10.26 9.22 -5.74
C GLY A 29 9.48 10.42 -5.17
N GLU A 30 9.86 11.65 -5.49
CA GLU A 30 9.23 12.86 -4.96
C GLU A 30 7.92 13.18 -5.70
N LEU A 31 6.98 13.78 -4.98
CA LEU A 31 5.75 14.30 -5.57
C LEU A 31 6.05 15.60 -6.33
N LEU A 32 5.60 15.68 -7.59
CA LEU A 32 5.79 16.87 -8.44
C LEU A 32 4.78 17.98 -8.17
N ALA A 33 3.74 17.70 -7.40
CA ALA A 33 2.74 18.65 -6.95
C ALA A 33 2.15 18.20 -5.60
N GLU A 34 1.52 19.13 -4.89
CA GLU A 34 0.77 18.80 -3.69
C GLU A 34 -0.31 17.76 -3.98
N ARG A 35 -0.42 16.75 -3.12
CA ARG A 35 -1.42 15.69 -3.28
C ARG A 35 -2.83 16.23 -3.15
N LEU A 36 -3.68 15.92 -4.11
CA LEU A 36 -5.12 16.13 -4.00
C LEU A 36 -5.73 15.03 -3.14
N ARG A 37 -6.57 15.40 -2.17
CA ARG A 37 -7.33 14.47 -1.35
C ARG A 37 -8.82 14.73 -1.50
N ILE A 38 -9.57 13.71 -1.91
CA ILE A 38 -11.04 13.73 -1.98
C ILE A 38 -11.58 12.69 -0.98
N PRO A 39 -12.62 12.99 -0.20
CA PRO A 39 -13.23 12.01 0.70
C PRO A 39 -13.69 10.77 -0.06
N THR A 40 -13.44 9.58 0.51
CA THR A 40 -13.96 8.33 -0.05
C THR A 40 -15.49 8.33 0.02
N PRO A 41 -16.19 8.05 -1.10
CA PRO A 41 -17.64 7.95 -1.10
C PRO A 41 -18.17 6.94 -0.08
N ASN A 42 -19.28 7.25 0.56
CA ASN A 42 -19.95 6.32 1.47
C ASN A 42 -21.42 6.11 1.01
N PRO A 43 -21.79 4.91 0.53
CA PRO A 43 -20.95 3.71 0.38
C PRO A 43 -19.91 3.84 -0.74
N SER A 44 -18.75 3.20 -0.53
CA SER A 44 -17.60 3.21 -1.45
C SER A 44 -17.76 2.22 -2.61
N LYS A 45 -18.87 2.37 -3.35
CA LYS A 45 -19.16 1.54 -4.52
C LYS A 45 -18.17 1.77 -5.66
N PRO A 46 -17.90 0.76 -6.51
CA PRO A 46 -16.96 0.85 -7.61
C PRO A 46 -17.15 2.10 -8.49
N GLU A 47 -18.39 2.37 -8.91
CA GLU A 47 -18.70 3.50 -9.80
C GLU A 47 -18.46 4.86 -9.13
N ALA A 48 -18.81 4.98 -7.84
CA ALA A 48 -18.61 6.21 -7.09
C ALA A 48 -17.12 6.50 -6.85
N VAL A 49 -16.33 5.47 -6.56
CA VAL A 49 -14.88 5.58 -6.41
C VAL A 49 -14.22 5.88 -7.75
N ALA A 50 -14.68 5.26 -8.84
CA ALA A 50 -14.16 5.50 -10.19
C ALA A 50 -14.36 6.96 -10.62
N GLU A 51 -15.48 7.58 -10.24
CA GLU A 51 -15.71 9.01 -10.51
C GLU A 51 -14.70 9.91 -9.74
N VAL A 52 -14.36 9.55 -8.49
CA VAL A 52 -13.32 10.26 -7.74
C VAL A 52 -11.96 10.09 -8.38
N VAL A 53 -11.61 8.87 -8.83
CA VAL A 53 -10.36 8.60 -9.56
C VAL A 53 -10.28 9.45 -10.82
N LYS A 54 -11.39 9.56 -11.57
CA LYS A 54 -11.49 10.41 -12.76
C LYS A 54 -11.24 11.88 -12.43
N GLN A 55 -11.86 12.42 -11.38
CA GLN A 55 -11.64 13.79 -10.93
C GLN A 55 -10.16 14.08 -10.60
N ILE A 56 -9.47 13.13 -9.96
CA ILE A 56 -8.03 13.25 -9.68
C ILE A 56 -7.23 13.24 -10.99
N CYS A 57 -7.58 12.39 -11.96
CA CYS A 57 -6.93 12.35 -13.27
C CYS A 57 -7.13 13.67 -14.04
N GLU A 58 -8.32 14.24 -13.99
CA GLU A 58 -8.65 15.51 -14.63
C GLU A 58 -7.90 16.68 -13.97
N PHE A 59 -7.82 16.70 -12.64
CA PHE A 59 -7.08 17.72 -11.88
C PHE A 59 -5.59 17.75 -12.24
N PHE A 60 -4.98 16.59 -12.46
CA PHE A 60 -3.58 16.47 -12.85
C PHE A 60 -3.37 16.29 -14.37
N SER A 61 -4.32 16.72 -15.20
CA SER A 61 -4.27 16.56 -16.65
C SER A 61 -3.03 17.17 -17.32
N ASP A 62 -2.42 18.20 -16.71
CA ASP A 62 -1.19 18.83 -17.19
C ASP A 62 0.06 17.93 -17.05
N PHE A 63 -0.03 16.87 -16.26
CA PHE A 63 1.08 15.98 -15.92
C PHE A 63 1.21 14.74 -16.82
N ALA A 64 0.41 14.55 -17.82
CA ALA A 64 0.55 13.58 -18.88
C ALA A 64 -0.71 12.72 -19.13
N ASP A 65 -0.78 12.17 -20.35
CA ASP A 65 -1.80 11.20 -20.78
C ASP A 65 -1.32 9.74 -20.59
N GLY A 66 -0.27 9.53 -19.78
CA GLY A 66 0.37 8.25 -19.53
C GLY A 66 -0.46 7.33 -18.60
N PRO A 67 0.05 6.12 -18.31
CA PRO A 67 -0.60 5.18 -17.43
C PRO A 67 -0.74 5.74 -16.00
N VAL A 68 -1.75 5.25 -15.28
CA VAL A 68 -2.07 5.62 -13.89
C VAL A 68 -1.98 4.40 -13.00
N GLY A 69 -1.31 4.54 -11.87
CA GLY A 69 -1.31 3.50 -10.84
C GLY A 69 -2.31 3.80 -9.74
N VAL A 70 -2.93 2.74 -9.21
CA VAL A 70 -3.91 2.88 -8.13
C VAL A 70 -3.65 1.83 -7.07
N THR A 71 -3.61 2.23 -5.78
CA THR A 71 -3.69 1.26 -4.70
C THR A 71 -5.13 0.96 -4.34
N PHE A 72 -5.36 -0.28 -3.93
CA PHE A 72 -6.67 -0.76 -3.48
C PHE A 72 -6.53 -1.49 -2.14
N PRO A 73 -7.42 -1.24 -1.14
CA PRO A 73 -7.39 -1.88 0.17
C PRO A 73 -7.95 -3.30 0.10
N GLY A 74 -7.18 -4.22 -0.44
CA GLY A 74 -7.53 -5.63 -0.62
C GLY A 74 -6.61 -6.33 -1.60
N VAL A 75 -6.75 -7.65 -1.71
CA VAL A 75 -5.98 -8.46 -2.65
C VAL A 75 -6.37 -8.15 -4.08
N VAL A 76 -5.39 -7.86 -4.92
CA VAL A 76 -5.55 -7.64 -6.37
C VAL A 76 -4.69 -8.64 -7.13
N THR A 77 -5.27 -9.29 -8.14
CA THR A 77 -4.55 -10.26 -8.99
C THR A 77 -4.94 -10.03 -10.44
N GLY A 78 -4.00 -9.58 -11.27
CA GLY A 78 -4.25 -9.30 -12.70
C GLY A 78 -5.35 -8.27 -12.91
N GLY A 79 -5.34 -7.18 -12.13
CA GLY A 79 -6.35 -6.12 -12.16
C GLY A 79 -7.68 -6.45 -11.50
N ILE A 80 -7.89 -7.72 -11.08
CA ILE A 80 -9.14 -8.16 -10.46
C ILE A 80 -9.01 -8.08 -8.93
N THR A 81 -9.93 -7.37 -8.29
CA THR A 81 -10.05 -7.29 -6.83
C THR A 81 -10.62 -8.59 -6.28
N ARG A 82 -9.87 -9.28 -5.42
CA ARG A 82 -10.23 -10.60 -4.85
C ARG A 82 -10.88 -10.49 -3.49
N THR A 83 -10.46 -9.51 -2.70
CA THR A 83 -11.04 -9.19 -1.40
C THR A 83 -11.37 -7.70 -1.35
N ALA A 84 -12.17 -7.30 -0.36
CA ALA A 84 -12.53 -5.91 -0.13
C ALA A 84 -12.58 -5.71 1.40
N ALA A 85 -11.59 -5.06 1.95
CA ALA A 85 -11.55 -4.74 3.37
C ALA A 85 -12.35 -3.46 3.61
N ASN A 86 -12.12 -2.40 3.86
CA ASN A 86 -12.88 -1.21 4.24
C ASN A 86 -13.65 -0.53 3.07
N VAL A 87 -14.06 -1.29 2.06
CA VAL A 87 -14.83 -0.81 0.90
C VAL A 87 -16.00 -1.73 0.59
N ASP A 88 -16.90 -1.29 -0.30
CA ASP A 88 -18.11 -2.05 -0.68
C ASP A 88 -17.75 -3.44 -1.25
N LYS A 89 -18.51 -4.46 -0.87
CA LYS A 89 -18.29 -5.84 -1.33
C LYS A 89 -18.51 -6.06 -2.83
N LYS A 90 -19.13 -5.11 -3.52
CA LYS A 90 -19.27 -5.12 -4.99
C LYS A 90 -17.93 -5.04 -5.74
N TRP A 91 -16.86 -4.68 -5.05
CA TRP A 91 -15.52 -4.75 -5.61
C TRP A 91 -15.06 -6.18 -5.87
N ILE A 92 -15.54 -7.17 -5.08
CA ILE A 92 -15.05 -8.55 -5.17
C ILE A 92 -15.39 -9.15 -6.54
N GLY A 93 -14.36 -9.58 -7.27
CA GLY A 93 -14.48 -10.16 -8.61
C GLY A 93 -14.48 -9.14 -9.75
N LEU A 94 -14.44 -7.82 -9.43
CA LEU A 94 -14.42 -6.77 -10.45
C LEU A 94 -12.99 -6.60 -11.03
N ASN A 95 -12.89 -6.39 -12.33
CA ASN A 95 -11.66 -5.91 -12.95
C ASN A 95 -11.58 -4.39 -12.76
N ALA A 96 -10.75 -3.97 -11.81
CA ALA A 96 -10.59 -2.57 -11.44
C ALA A 96 -9.79 -1.78 -12.49
N ASP A 97 -8.81 -2.42 -13.16
CA ASP A 97 -8.08 -1.79 -14.27
C ASP A 97 -9.08 -1.38 -15.37
N GLU A 98 -9.91 -2.32 -15.85
CA GLU A 98 -10.91 -2.05 -16.89
C GLU A 98 -11.96 -1.02 -16.47
N LEU A 99 -12.36 -1.02 -15.19
CA LEU A 99 -13.30 -0.02 -14.68
C LEU A 99 -12.72 1.40 -14.80
N PHE A 100 -11.49 1.60 -14.32
CA PHE A 100 -10.85 2.92 -14.35
C PHE A 100 -10.48 3.33 -15.78
N GLU A 101 -10.02 2.41 -16.61
CA GLU A 101 -9.75 2.66 -18.03
C GLU A 101 -11.00 3.14 -18.77
N ARG A 102 -12.14 2.50 -18.54
CA ARG A 102 -13.41 2.87 -19.18
C ARG A 102 -13.87 4.29 -18.82
N VAL A 103 -13.67 4.73 -17.56
CA VAL A 103 -14.16 6.05 -17.12
C VAL A 103 -13.20 7.19 -17.42
N THR A 104 -11.89 6.89 -17.61
CA THR A 104 -10.86 7.92 -17.80
C THR A 104 -10.26 7.94 -19.20
N GLY A 105 -10.37 6.84 -19.95
CA GLY A 105 -9.70 6.67 -21.25
C GLY A 105 -8.18 6.50 -21.16
N ARG A 106 -7.64 6.21 -19.97
CA ARG A 106 -6.19 6.05 -19.71
C ARG A 106 -5.89 4.61 -19.28
N PRO A 107 -4.69 4.06 -19.55
CA PRO A 107 -4.27 2.77 -19.03
C PRO A 107 -4.13 2.81 -17.50
N PHE A 108 -4.59 1.76 -16.81
CA PHE A 108 -4.48 1.62 -15.36
C PHE A 108 -3.74 0.37 -14.94
N SER A 109 -3.14 0.44 -13.75
CA SER A 109 -2.59 -0.70 -13.04
C SER A 109 -2.97 -0.60 -11.58
N VAL A 110 -3.78 -1.55 -11.09
CA VAL A 110 -4.25 -1.60 -9.70
C VAL A 110 -3.43 -2.61 -8.90
N ILE A 111 -3.02 -2.23 -7.70
CA ILE A 111 -2.17 -3.02 -6.80
C ILE A 111 -2.69 -2.92 -5.35
N ASN A 112 -2.38 -3.89 -4.51
CA ASN A 112 -2.64 -3.79 -3.07
C ASN A 112 -1.81 -2.65 -2.43
N ASP A 113 -2.36 -1.99 -1.40
CA ASP A 113 -1.75 -0.84 -0.72
C ASP A 113 -0.43 -1.16 -0.01
N ALA A 114 -0.36 -2.27 0.74
CA ALA A 114 0.87 -2.69 1.40
C ALA A 114 1.93 -3.18 0.40
N GLN A 115 1.52 -3.79 -0.70
CA GLN A 115 2.41 -4.15 -1.80
C GLN A 115 2.98 -2.90 -2.47
N ALA A 116 2.18 -1.87 -2.71
CA ALA A 116 2.65 -0.58 -3.21
C ALA A 116 3.65 0.06 -2.24
N ALA A 117 3.35 0.01 -0.93
CA ALA A 117 4.23 0.57 0.08
C ALA A 117 5.61 -0.11 0.09
N VAL A 118 5.71 -1.44 0.02
CA VAL A 118 7.02 -2.11 -0.05
C VAL A 118 7.78 -1.75 -1.32
N MET A 119 7.10 -1.61 -2.47
CA MET A 119 7.75 -1.17 -3.72
C MET A 119 8.36 0.21 -3.60
N ALA A 120 7.65 1.14 -2.96
CA ALA A 120 8.13 2.48 -2.72
C ALA A 120 9.32 2.51 -1.75
N GLU A 121 9.23 1.79 -0.64
CA GLU A 121 10.27 1.74 0.39
C GLU A 121 11.57 1.05 -0.08
N VAL A 122 11.48 -0.01 -0.89
CA VAL A 122 12.69 -0.66 -1.44
C VAL A 122 13.34 0.13 -2.56
N ARG A 123 12.63 1.06 -3.17
CA ARG A 123 13.18 1.90 -4.24
C ARG A 123 13.71 3.24 -3.73
N TYR A 124 13.03 3.88 -2.78
CA TYR A 124 13.34 5.25 -2.35
C TYR A 124 13.45 5.44 -0.84
N GLY A 125 13.01 4.46 -0.04
CA GLY A 125 12.90 4.58 1.41
C GLY A 125 13.83 3.68 2.21
N ALA A 126 13.33 3.18 3.33
CA ALA A 126 14.08 2.41 4.33
C ALA A 126 14.68 1.09 3.80
N GLY A 127 14.12 0.54 2.71
CA GLY A 127 14.60 -0.70 2.09
C GLY A 127 15.54 -0.52 0.90
N ARG A 128 15.90 0.71 0.53
CA ARG A 128 16.63 1.02 -0.73
C ARG A 128 17.94 0.27 -0.90
N ASP A 129 18.69 0.09 0.17
CA ASP A 129 20.01 -0.54 0.12
C ASP A 129 19.98 -2.03 0.50
N GLU A 130 18.79 -2.59 0.81
CA GLU A 130 18.65 -3.99 1.20
C GLU A 130 18.64 -4.93 -0.01
N GLN A 131 19.56 -5.89 -0.02
CA GLN A 131 19.70 -6.88 -1.08
C GLN A 131 19.03 -8.22 -0.76
N GLY A 132 18.58 -8.38 0.48
CA GLY A 132 17.90 -9.57 0.97
C GLY A 132 16.38 -9.50 0.84
N MET A 133 15.71 -10.17 1.77
CA MET A 133 14.26 -10.17 1.88
C MET A 133 13.78 -9.00 2.75
N VAL A 134 12.96 -8.13 2.17
CA VAL A 134 12.33 -7.01 2.86
C VAL A 134 10.85 -7.33 3.11
N LEU A 135 10.46 -7.30 4.36
CA LEU A 135 9.06 -7.42 4.77
C LEU A 135 8.54 -6.05 5.23
N MET A 136 7.55 -5.51 4.53
CA MET A 136 6.79 -4.33 4.96
C MET A 136 5.55 -4.77 5.73
N LEU A 137 5.34 -4.20 6.91
CA LEU A 137 4.15 -4.40 7.73
C LEU A 137 3.50 -3.06 8.04
N THR A 138 2.25 -2.88 7.65
CA THR A 138 1.47 -1.69 7.97
C THR A 138 0.47 -2.00 9.07
N PHE A 139 0.64 -1.37 10.23
CA PHE A 139 -0.25 -1.54 11.38
C PHE A 139 -1.30 -0.43 11.40
N GLY A 140 -2.57 -0.81 11.16
CA GLY A 140 -3.71 0.09 11.09
C GLY A 140 -4.98 -0.58 11.64
N THR A 141 -6.08 -0.54 10.88
CA THR A 141 -7.32 -1.29 11.17
C THR A 141 -7.03 -2.79 11.25
N GLY A 142 -6.24 -3.31 10.33
CA GLY A 142 -5.67 -4.64 10.33
C GLY A 142 -4.13 -4.57 10.25
N ILE A 143 -3.51 -5.63 9.69
CA ILE A 143 -2.08 -5.70 9.38
C ILE A 143 -1.95 -5.96 7.88
N GLY A 144 -1.59 -4.91 7.12
CA GLY A 144 -1.19 -5.09 5.73
C GLY A 144 0.25 -5.59 5.62
N SER A 145 0.54 -6.39 4.61
CA SER A 145 1.87 -6.94 4.38
C SER A 145 2.30 -6.85 2.93
N GLY A 146 3.53 -6.43 2.72
CA GLY A 146 4.22 -6.42 1.43
C GLY A 146 5.56 -7.12 1.56
N LEU A 147 5.94 -7.92 0.58
CA LEU A 147 7.19 -8.66 0.58
C LEU A 147 7.97 -8.33 -0.68
N ALA A 148 9.27 -8.08 -0.54
CA ALA A 148 10.18 -7.89 -1.66
C ALA A 148 11.46 -8.72 -1.46
N TYR A 149 12.02 -9.18 -2.55
CA TYR A 149 13.31 -9.84 -2.57
C TYR A 149 14.17 -9.22 -3.67
N ARG A 150 15.34 -8.72 -3.30
CA ARG A 150 16.25 -8.01 -4.22
C ARG A 150 15.57 -6.89 -5.00
N GLY A 151 14.75 -6.08 -4.31
CA GLY A 151 14.02 -4.96 -4.90
C GLY A 151 12.80 -5.34 -5.75
N VAL A 152 12.49 -6.63 -5.90
CA VAL A 152 11.31 -7.12 -6.64
C VAL A 152 10.21 -7.48 -5.65
N SER A 153 9.05 -6.85 -5.77
CA SER A 153 7.92 -7.14 -4.90
C SER A 153 7.21 -8.42 -5.30
N LEU A 154 6.72 -9.16 -4.29
CA LEU A 154 5.92 -10.37 -4.46
C LEU A 154 4.44 -10.04 -4.28
N HIS A 155 3.59 -10.68 -5.09
CA HIS A 155 2.15 -10.46 -5.07
C HIS A 155 1.44 -11.41 -4.11
N GLY A 156 0.31 -10.97 -3.54
CA GLY A 156 -0.62 -11.83 -2.81
C GLY A 156 -0.12 -12.27 -1.43
N VAL A 157 0.58 -11.41 -0.73
CA VAL A 157 1.09 -11.68 0.63
C VAL A 157 0.16 -11.06 1.66
N GLU A 158 -0.53 -11.89 2.46
CA GLU A 158 -1.55 -11.48 3.46
C GLU A 158 -1.22 -12.05 4.84
N LEU A 159 -0.09 -11.59 5.41
CA LEU A 159 0.42 -12.13 6.68
C LEU A 159 -0.38 -11.68 7.91
N GLY A 160 -1.23 -10.67 7.79
CA GLY A 160 -2.18 -10.29 8.86
C GLY A 160 -3.19 -11.40 9.15
N HIS A 161 -3.49 -12.24 8.15
CA HIS A 161 -4.45 -13.33 8.25
C HIS A 161 -3.86 -14.69 8.62
N ILE A 162 -2.56 -14.78 8.93
CA ILE A 162 -2.04 -16.04 9.47
C ILE A 162 -2.70 -16.31 10.82
N GLN A 163 -3.03 -17.58 11.05
CA GLN A 163 -3.65 -17.96 12.32
C GLN A 163 -2.60 -18.19 13.40
N ILE A 164 -2.72 -17.46 14.50
CA ILE A 164 -1.92 -17.58 15.69
C ILE A 164 -2.88 -17.76 16.87
N ASP A 165 -2.70 -18.82 17.66
CA ASP A 165 -3.57 -19.17 18.76
C ASP A 165 -5.07 -19.31 18.35
N GLY A 166 -5.32 -19.77 17.11
CA GLY A 166 -6.67 -20.03 16.58
C GLY A 166 -7.43 -18.82 16.05
N VAL A 167 -6.79 -17.65 15.97
CA VAL A 167 -7.37 -16.42 15.39
C VAL A 167 -6.41 -15.75 14.44
N ASP A 168 -6.94 -14.93 13.53
CA ASP A 168 -6.11 -14.11 12.63
C ASP A 168 -5.20 -13.20 13.45
N ALA A 169 -3.93 -13.12 13.09
CA ALA A 169 -2.92 -12.38 13.86
C ALA A 169 -3.29 -10.90 14.07
N GLU A 170 -3.91 -10.28 13.08
CA GLU A 170 -4.33 -8.87 13.15
C GLU A 170 -5.37 -8.59 14.23
N VAL A 171 -6.17 -9.61 14.64
CA VAL A 171 -7.15 -9.48 15.73
C VAL A 171 -6.48 -9.07 17.04
N ASN A 172 -5.23 -9.51 17.24
CA ASN A 172 -4.46 -9.24 18.46
C ASN A 172 -3.31 -8.26 18.26
N ALA A 173 -2.74 -8.14 17.06
CA ALA A 173 -1.51 -7.41 16.85
C ALA A 173 -1.68 -6.11 16.02
N SER A 174 -2.85 -5.82 15.44
CA SER A 174 -3.10 -4.55 14.75
C SER A 174 -3.09 -3.34 15.69
N ALA A 175 -2.93 -2.13 15.13
CA ALA A 175 -3.06 -0.89 15.92
C ALA A 175 -4.49 -0.72 16.45
N ASN A 176 -5.48 -1.11 15.66
CA ASN A 176 -6.90 -1.11 16.10
C ASN A 176 -7.13 -2.05 17.29
N ALA A 177 -6.45 -3.19 17.34
CA ALA A 177 -6.53 -4.08 18.51
C ALA A 177 -6.01 -3.39 19.78
N ARG A 178 -4.89 -2.66 19.69
CA ARG A 178 -4.38 -1.86 20.81
C ARG A 178 -5.43 -0.87 21.31
N ASP A 179 -6.05 -0.12 20.39
CA ASP A 179 -7.00 0.93 20.74
C ASP A 179 -8.30 0.34 21.32
N ARG A 180 -8.80 -0.74 20.74
CA ARG A 180 -10.00 -1.45 21.19
C ARG A 180 -9.84 -2.00 22.61
N GLU A 181 -8.68 -2.56 22.92
CA GLU A 181 -8.39 -3.19 24.22
C GLU A 181 -7.80 -2.20 25.25
N GLY A 182 -7.54 -0.95 24.85
CA GLY A 182 -6.96 0.07 25.70
C GLY A 182 -5.51 -0.22 26.12
N TRP A 183 -4.77 -1.00 25.34
CA TRP A 183 -3.39 -1.37 25.70
C TRP A 183 -2.42 -0.19 25.57
N SER A 184 -1.50 -0.11 26.53
CA SER A 184 -0.30 0.71 26.40
C SER A 184 0.57 0.18 25.26
N TYR A 185 1.49 1.02 24.73
CA TYR A 185 2.46 0.57 23.72
C TYR A 185 3.31 -0.61 24.21
N LYS A 186 3.64 -0.66 25.51
CA LYS A 186 4.41 -1.77 26.10
C LYS A 186 3.63 -3.09 26.10
N GLU A 187 2.33 -3.05 26.37
CA GLU A 187 1.47 -4.25 26.35
C GLU A 187 1.24 -4.71 24.92
N TRP A 188 0.93 -3.78 24.02
CA TRP A 188 0.75 -4.07 22.60
C TRP A 188 2.02 -4.61 21.95
N SER A 189 3.22 -4.08 22.26
CA SER A 189 4.49 -4.61 21.75
C SER A 189 4.71 -6.08 22.09
N LYS A 190 4.14 -6.61 23.17
CA LYS A 190 4.19 -8.05 23.45
C LYS A 190 3.39 -8.85 22.42
N LYS A 191 2.25 -8.31 21.98
CA LYS A 191 1.41 -8.94 20.94
C LYS A 191 2.10 -8.88 19.58
N VAL A 192 2.69 -7.72 19.25
CA VAL A 192 3.48 -7.55 18.03
C VAL A 192 4.70 -8.49 18.03
N ASN A 193 5.42 -8.61 19.14
CA ASN A 193 6.54 -9.57 19.26
C ASN A 193 6.11 -11.02 19.07
N HIS A 194 4.95 -11.39 19.62
CA HIS A 194 4.41 -12.73 19.40
C HIS A 194 4.10 -12.98 17.92
N TYR A 195 3.48 -12.03 17.24
CA TYR A 195 3.26 -12.06 15.79
C TYR A 195 4.57 -12.15 15.01
N LEU A 196 5.52 -11.26 15.28
CA LEU A 196 6.80 -11.22 14.56
C LEU A 196 7.62 -12.50 14.75
N SER A 197 7.57 -13.12 15.92
CA SER A 197 8.27 -14.40 16.17
C SER A 197 7.76 -15.52 15.25
N HIS A 198 6.44 -15.55 14.98
CA HIS A 198 5.87 -16.50 14.01
C HIS A 198 6.29 -16.19 12.58
N ILE A 199 6.26 -14.89 12.20
CA ILE A 199 6.69 -14.46 10.87
C ILE A 199 8.15 -14.83 10.62
N GLU A 200 9.05 -14.56 11.57
CA GLU A 200 10.47 -14.89 11.42
C GLU A 200 10.75 -16.40 11.36
N THR A 201 9.87 -17.21 11.96
CA THR A 201 9.96 -18.67 11.84
C THR A 201 9.65 -19.16 10.42
N ILE A 202 8.79 -18.43 9.69
CA ILE A 202 8.29 -18.82 8.37
C ILE A 202 9.13 -18.20 7.25
N LEU A 203 9.44 -16.90 7.32
CA LEU A 203 9.99 -16.13 6.20
C LEU A 203 11.46 -15.75 6.31
N TRP A 204 12.03 -15.65 7.50
CA TRP A 204 13.42 -15.22 7.73
C TRP A 204 13.78 -13.92 6.99
N PRO A 205 13.05 -12.80 7.16
CA PRO A 205 13.38 -11.56 6.49
C PRO A 205 14.73 -11.00 6.98
N ASP A 206 15.43 -10.26 6.13
CA ASP A 206 16.64 -9.52 6.48
C ASP A 206 16.31 -8.15 7.08
N LEU A 207 15.24 -7.54 6.57
CA LEU A 207 14.71 -6.26 7.02
C LEU A 207 13.19 -6.34 7.19
N ILE A 208 12.71 -5.82 8.31
CA ILE A 208 11.29 -5.55 8.55
C ILE A 208 11.09 -4.04 8.56
N ILE A 209 10.25 -3.52 7.66
CA ILE A 209 9.85 -2.12 7.64
C ILE A 209 8.47 -2.01 8.27
N VAL A 210 8.32 -1.16 9.29
CA VAL A 210 7.05 -0.94 9.97
C VAL A 210 6.44 0.39 9.58
N GLY A 211 5.17 0.36 9.16
CA GLY A 211 4.42 1.52 8.70
C GLY A 211 2.98 1.53 9.24
N GLY A 212 2.13 2.30 8.57
CA GLY A 212 0.75 2.58 9.00
C GLY A 212 0.69 3.74 9.99
N GLY A 213 -0.53 4.16 10.36
CA GLY A 213 -0.72 5.36 11.21
C GLY A 213 0.00 5.31 12.55
N VAL A 214 0.18 4.12 13.13
CA VAL A 214 0.89 3.97 14.42
C VAL A 214 2.39 4.22 14.32
N SER A 215 2.96 4.25 13.12
CA SER A 215 4.39 4.56 12.92
C SER A 215 4.75 6.01 13.29
N GLU A 216 3.78 6.92 13.35
CA GLU A 216 3.97 8.27 13.91
C GLU A 216 4.41 8.27 15.38
N LYS A 217 4.20 7.16 16.09
CA LYS A 217 4.60 6.95 17.47
C LYS A 217 5.60 5.78 17.61
N ALA A 218 6.40 5.57 16.55
CA ALA A 218 7.37 4.47 16.49
C ALA A 218 8.35 4.47 17.67
N ASP A 219 8.74 5.64 18.15
CA ASP A 219 9.59 5.84 19.33
C ASP A 219 9.09 5.13 20.61
N LYS A 220 7.76 4.91 20.71
CA LYS A 220 7.13 4.30 21.88
C LYS A 220 7.08 2.78 21.86
N TRP A 221 7.22 2.15 20.72
CA TRP A 221 7.01 0.71 20.57
C TRP A 221 8.07 -0.03 19.76
N VAL A 222 8.66 0.58 18.72
CA VAL A 222 9.68 -0.07 17.90
C VAL A 222 10.90 -0.49 18.75
N PRO A 223 11.41 0.32 19.70
CA PRO A 223 12.52 -0.11 20.57
C PRO A 223 12.19 -1.28 21.51
N LEU A 224 10.90 -1.65 21.62
CA LEU A 224 10.44 -2.78 22.43
C LEU A 224 10.28 -4.08 21.61
N LEU A 225 10.50 -4.01 20.31
CA LEU A 225 10.44 -5.18 19.43
C LEU A 225 11.68 -6.06 19.63
N LYS A 226 11.46 -7.37 19.51
CA LYS A 226 12.47 -8.41 19.70
C LYS A 226 12.48 -9.27 18.44
N THR A 227 13.31 -8.92 17.49
CA THR A 227 13.41 -9.59 16.21
C THR A 227 14.87 -9.95 15.90
N ARG A 228 15.08 -10.97 15.10
CA ARG A 228 16.35 -11.28 14.49
C ARG A 228 16.66 -10.28 13.37
N ALA A 229 15.64 -10.02 12.53
CA ALA A 229 15.75 -9.07 11.44
C ALA A 229 15.93 -7.64 11.97
N ARG A 230 16.63 -6.81 11.23
CA ARG A 230 16.64 -5.37 11.47
C ARG A 230 15.24 -4.79 11.29
N VAL A 231 14.84 -3.88 12.20
CA VAL A 231 13.55 -3.18 12.07
C VAL A 231 13.81 -1.71 11.79
N GLU A 232 13.19 -1.20 10.73
CA GLU A 232 13.22 0.20 10.34
C GLU A 232 11.79 0.76 10.25
N VAL A 233 11.65 2.06 10.47
CA VAL A 233 10.38 2.76 10.27
C VAL A 233 10.28 3.21 8.82
N ALA A 234 9.10 3.06 8.22
CA ALA A 234 8.82 3.52 6.86
C ALA A 234 9.17 5.01 6.70
N GLN A 235 9.91 5.35 5.64
CA GLN A 235 10.37 6.72 5.39
C GLN A 235 9.38 7.52 4.54
N LEU A 236 8.69 6.87 3.60
CA LEU A 236 7.74 7.52 2.69
C LEU A 236 6.35 7.75 3.33
N THR A 237 6.11 7.16 4.50
CA THR A 237 4.92 7.38 5.33
C THR A 237 3.60 7.44 4.52
N ASN A 238 2.93 8.60 4.50
CA ASN A 238 1.64 8.83 3.84
C ASN A 238 1.71 8.92 2.30
N GLU A 239 2.90 8.87 1.70
CA GLU A 239 3.12 8.95 0.26
C GLU A 239 3.47 7.60 -0.36
N ALA A 240 3.81 6.60 0.47
CA ALA A 240 4.23 5.28 0.01
C ALA A 240 3.22 4.63 -0.96
N GLY A 241 1.91 4.73 -0.68
CA GLY A 241 0.86 4.23 -1.56
C GLY A 241 0.86 4.93 -2.93
N ILE A 242 0.93 6.27 -2.94
CA ILE A 242 0.96 7.07 -4.18
C ILE A 242 2.22 6.74 -5.01
N VAL A 243 3.39 6.72 -4.35
CA VAL A 243 4.68 6.45 -5.01
C VAL A 243 4.71 5.03 -5.55
N GLY A 244 4.29 4.03 -4.76
CA GLY A 244 4.22 2.63 -5.19
C GLY A 244 3.24 2.41 -6.33
N ALA A 245 2.08 3.07 -6.31
CA ALA A 245 1.13 3.06 -7.42
C ALA A 245 1.76 3.62 -8.71
N ALA A 246 2.46 4.75 -8.63
CA ALA A 246 3.14 5.32 -9.79
C ALA A 246 4.24 4.39 -10.34
N ILE A 247 4.97 3.68 -9.47
CA ILE A 247 5.96 2.68 -9.90
C ILE A 247 5.29 1.59 -10.72
N VAL A 248 4.19 1.00 -10.23
CA VAL A 248 3.50 -0.10 -10.93
C VAL A 248 2.94 0.35 -12.27
N ALA A 249 2.39 1.56 -12.35
CA ALA A 249 1.93 2.13 -13.62
C ALA A 249 3.04 2.21 -14.68
N SER A 250 4.25 2.56 -14.27
CA SER A 250 5.39 2.68 -15.16
C SER A 250 5.91 1.34 -15.69
N GLN A 251 5.64 0.26 -14.98
CA GLN A 251 6.04 -1.11 -15.37
C GLN A 251 5.02 -1.78 -16.30
N GLY A 252 3.80 -1.20 -16.39
CA GLY A 252 2.65 -1.82 -17.03
C GLY A 252 2.04 -2.92 -16.16
N SER A 253 0.74 -3.16 -16.30
CA SER A 253 0.10 -4.32 -15.65
C SER A 253 0.81 -5.59 -16.12
N PRO A 254 1.24 -6.49 -15.22
CA PRO A 254 1.68 -7.81 -15.63
C PRO A 254 0.51 -8.47 -16.36
N SER A 255 0.55 -8.48 -17.69
CA SER A 255 -0.44 -9.21 -18.45
C SER A 255 -0.30 -10.68 -18.04
N LEU A 256 -1.25 -11.18 -17.26
CA LEU A 256 -1.44 -12.62 -17.20
C LEU A 256 -1.75 -13.03 -18.64
N SER A 257 -0.75 -13.52 -19.36
CA SER A 257 -0.95 -14.09 -20.68
C SER A 257 -2.16 -15.02 -20.56
N LYS A 258 -3.19 -14.77 -21.37
CA LYS A 258 -4.36 -15.63 -21.47
C LYS A 258 -3.86 -17.05 -21.66
N ARG A 259 -3.90 -17.86 -20.58
CA ARG A 259 -3.78 -19.30 -20.67
C ARG A 259 -5.16 -19.89 -20.91
#